data_75146e889a662ffc28f31398566bb68f
#
_entry.id   75146e889a662ffc28f31398566bb68f
#
_cell.length_a   1.000
_cell.length_b   1.000
_cell.length_c   1.000
_cell.angle_alpha   90.00
_cell.angle_beta   90.00
_cell.angle_gamma   90.00
#
_symmetry.space_group_name_H-M   'P 1'
#
loop_
_entity.id
_entity.type
_entity.pdbx_description
1 polymer ?
#
loop_
_entity_poly.entity_id
_entity_poly.type
_entity_poly.pdbx_seq_one_letter_code
_entity_poly.pdbx_strand_id
1 'polypeptide(L)'
;MMTDYDFMLNEDQIELRNLVREFAEKEVRPTCRIAEKDAIVPEDLVKTAYEMGLHLVTVPEEYGGLGLDNFTYAVIREELARGDAGFASRVFGFGFEPLNIAGTEEQKKWAADIMVNGGIMAFGLTESVSGSNAGAMVTTARKVGDDYVINGGKTFITNGDCADLITIFAVTDKEKGTKGGITAFLLPKDTPGFTVGEHEDKMGIRCVHTNSLFFDDMVLPSKYRLGEEGQGYQIAMKILDNSRPCTAASAVGIAQA
;
A
#
# COMPACT_ATOMS: atom_id res chain seq x y z
N MET A 1 -21.30 23.09 -16.71
CA MET A 1 -21.81 23.46 -15.38
C MET A 1 -21.68 22.21 -14.53
N MET A 2 -20.57 22.09 -13.79
CA MET A 2 -20.42 20.99 -12.84
C MET A 2 -21.46 21.20 -11.73
N THR A 3 -22.32 20.22 -11.56
CA THR A 3 -23.11 20.11 -10.34
C THR A 3 -22.11 19.72 -9.25
N ASP A 4 -21.62 20.71 -8.53
CA ASP A 4 -20.76 20.49 -7.39
C ASP A 4 -21.57 19.74 -6.35
N TYR A 5 -21.21 18.49 -6.08
CA TYR A 5 -21.61 17.78 -4.88
C TYR A 5 -20.86 18.32 -3.64
N ASP A 6 -20.46 19.59 -3.68
CA ASP A 6 -19.69 20.27 -2.64
C ASP A 6 -20.44 20.34 -1.30
N PHE A 7 -21.76 20.13 -1.30
CA PHE A 7 -22.55 20.01 -0.07
C PHE A 7 -22.14 18.83 0.83
N MET A 8 -21.35 17.88 0.32
CA MET A 8 -20.83 16.74 1.09
C MET A 8 -19.40 16.95 1.59
N LEU A 9 -18.68 17.93 1.07
CA LEU A 9 -17.32 18.27 1.47
C LEU A 9 -17.34 19.48 2.40
N ASN A 10 -16.51 19.46 3.45
CA ASN A 10 -16.23 20.64 4.25
C ASN A 10 -15.21 21.56 3.54
N GLU A 11 -14.96 22.76 4.11
CA GLU A 11 -14.07 23.76 3.52
C GLU A 11 -12.64 23.23 3.35
N ASP A 12 -12.09 22.53 4.34
CA ASP A 12 -10.75 21.96 4.30
C ASP A 12 -10.62 20.88 3.20
N GLN A 13 -11.64 20.04 3.05
CA GLN A 13 -11.69 19.00 2.02
C GLN A 13 -11.77 19.62 0.61
N ILE A 14 -12.51 20.72 0.45
CA ILE A 14 -12.60 21.45 -0.82
C ILE A 14 -11.23 22.07 -1.15
N GLU A 15 -10.54 22.66 -0.18
CA GLU A 15 -9.21 23.23 -0.37
C GLU A 15 -8.19 22.16 -0.77
N LEU A 16 -8.13 21.05 -0.03
CA LEU A 16 -7.28 19.91 -0.34
C LEU A 16 -7.56 19.34 -1.73
N ARG A 17 -8.83 19.13 -2.07
CA ARG A 17 -9.25 18.69 -3.39
C ARG A 17 -8.71 19.60 -4.48
N ASN A 18 -8.88 20.90 -4.34
CA ASN A 18 -8.46 21.88 -5.33
C ASN A 18 -6.93 21.93 -5.48
N LEU A 19 -6.20 21.86 -4.36
CA LEU A 19 -4.74 21.80 -4.35
C LEU A 19 -4.21 20.56 -5.10
N VAL A 20 -4.74 19.38 -4.77
CA VAL A 20 -4.31 18.14 -5.40
C VAL A 20 -4.71 18.09 -6.88
N ARG A 21 -5.89 18.61 -7.23
CA ARG A 21 -6.33 18.75 -8.64
C ARG A 21 -5.38 19.62 -9.44
N GLU A 22 -4.99 20.77 -8.91
CA GLU A 22 -4.05 21.68 -9.58
C GLU A 22 -2.70 20.97 -9.84
N PHE A 23 -2.14 20.30 -8.84
CA PHE A 23 -0.93 19.49 -8.97
C PHE A 23 -1.10 18.37 -10.01
N ALA A 24 -2.21 17.63 -9.93
CA ALA A 24 -2.50 16.55 -10.86
C ALA A 24 -2.59 17.01 -12.32
N GLU A 25 -3.24 18.12 -12.58
CA GLU A 25 -3.43 18.63 -13.96
C GLU A 25 -2.18 19.32 -14.52
N LYS A 26 -1.47 20.10 -13.70
CA LYS A 26 -0.35 20.91 -14.16
C LYS A 26 0.98 20.16 -14.19
N GLU A 27 1.20 19.22 -13.28
CA GLU A 27 2.49 18.55 -13.12
C GLU A 27 2.41 17.04 -13.36
N VAL A 28 1.45 16.34 -12.73
CA VAL A 28 1.38 14.87 -12.82
C VAL A 28 1.03 14.43 -14.24
N ARG A 29 -0.07 14.92 -14.79
CA ARG A 29 -0.56 14.49 -16.12
C ARG A 29 0.46 14.69 -17.25
N PRO A 30 1.10 15.85 -17.45
CA PRO A 30 2.06 16.01 -18.52
C PRO A 30 3.31 15.16 -18.33
N THR A 31 3.81 15.02 -17.09
CA THR A 31 4.99 14.22 -16.78
C THR A 31 4.73 12.73 -16.94
N CYS A 32 3.64 12.22 -16.39
CA CYS A 32 3.31 10.80 -16.47
C CYS A 32 2.93 10.34 -17.88
N ARG A 33 2.38 11.20 -18.72
CA ARG A 33 2.14 10.88 -20.16
C ARG A 33 3.42 10.47 -20.90
N ILE A 34 4.57 10.98 -20.49
CA ILE A 34 5.87 10.63 -21.04
C ILE A 34 6.41 9.39 -20.34
N ALA A 35 6.46 9.41 -19.01
CA ALA A 35 6.97 8.34 -18.18
C ALA A 35 6.25 7.00 -18.39
N GLU A 36 4.93 7.02 -18.61
CA GLU A 36 4.10 5.85 -18.87
C GLU A 36 4.54 5.07 -20.13
N LYS A 37 5.01 5.75 -21.18
CA LYS A 37 5.49 5.10 -22.41
C LYS A 37 6.71 4.25 -22.16
N ASP A 38 7.61 4.74 -21.34
CA ASP A 38 8.91 4.12 -21.07
C ASP A 38 8.91 3.27 -19.80
N ALA A 39 7.76 3.16 -19.12
CA ALA A 39 7.57 2.48 -17.83
C ALA A 39 8.54 3.01 -16.75
N ILE A 40 8.75 4.32 -16.72
CA ILE A 40 9.65 4.99 -15.78
C ILE A 40 8.84 5.59 -14.64
N VAL A 41 9.31 5.39 -13.41
CA VAL A 41 8.76 6.09 -12.23
C VAL A 41 9.32 7.51 -12.21
N PRO A 42 8.48 8.57 -12.22
CA PRO A 42 8.98 9.96 -12.19
C PRO A 42 9.35 10.37 -10.75
N GLU A 43 10.51 9.95 -10.29
CA GLU A 43 10.94 10.09 -8.88
C GLU A 43 11.01 11.54 -8.39
N ASP A 44 11.39 12.51 -9.23
CA ASP A 44 11.37 13.93 -8.85
C ASP A 44 9.94 14.40 -8.55
N LEU A 45 8.97 13.94 -9.32
CA LEU A 45 7.56 14.24 -9.09
C LEU A 45 7.02 13.53 -7.83
N VAL A 46 7.48 12.30 -7.57
CA VAL A 46 7.18 11.58 -6.32
C VAL A 46 7.70 12.37 -5.12
N LYS A 47 8.91 12.90 -5.20
CA LYS A 47 9.47 13.75 -4.15
C LYS A 47 8.61 14.99 -3.89
N THR A 48 8.15 15.67 -4.95
CA THR A 48 7.23 16.81 -4.81
C THR A 48 5.94 16.40 -4.10
N ALA A 49 5.33 15.26 -4.48
CA ALA A 49 4.14 14.75 -3.80
C ALA A 49 4.39 14.43 -2.31
N TYR A 50 5.59 13.96 -1.98
CA TYR A 50 6.00 13.69 -0.59
C TYR A 50 6.23 14.99 0.20
N GLU A 51 6.81 16.00 -0.41
CA GLU A 51 6.94 17.35 0.19
C GLU A 51 5.57 17.98 0.47
N MET A 52 4.53 17.65 -0.32
CA MET A 52 3.14 18.00 -0.06
C MET A 52 2.48 17.14 1.04
N GLY A 53 3.16 16.13 1.57
CA GLY A 53 2.64 15.21 2.59
C GLY A 53 1.65 14.16 2.10
N LEU A 54 1.48 13.97 0.79
CA LEU A 54 0.45 13.09 0.24
C LEU A 54 0.61 11.61 0.66
N HIS A 55 1.83 11.14 0.90
CA HIS A 55 2.09 9.78 1.39
C HIS A 55 1.75 9.59 2.88
N LEU A 56 1.56 10.68 3.63
CA LEU A 56 1.31 10.67 5.08
C LEU A 56 -0.16 10.89 5.45
N VAL A 57 -1.07 10.90 4.46
CA VAL A 57 -2.49 11.24 4.65
C VAL A 57 -3.16 10.43 5.77
N THR A 58 -2.90 9.12 5.84
CA THR A 58 -3.51 8.21 6.83
C THR A 58 -2.63 7.92 8.04
N VAL A 59 -1.42 8.47 8.09
CA VAL A 59 -0.55 8.38 9.27
C VAL A 59 -1.10 9.31 10.35
N PRO A 60 -1.30 8.85 11.60
CA PRO A 60 -1.79 9.71 12.68
C PRO A 60 -0.88 10.91 12.95
N GLU A 61 -1.47 12.04 13.36
CA GLU A 61 -0.73 13.28 13.68
C GLU A 61 0.33 13.08 14.76
N GLU A 62 0.02 12.25 15.77
CA GLU A 62 0.95 11.91 16.87
C GLU A 62 2.24 11.24 16.40
N TYR A 63 2.24 10.68 15.18
CA TYR A 63 3.41 10.07 14.52
C TYR A 63 3.96 10.94 13.38
N GLY A 64 3.51 12.18 13.23
CA GLY A 64 4.01 13.13 12.23
C GLY A 64 3.28 13.05 10.87
N GLY A 65 2.14 12.41 10.80
CA GLY A 65 1.29 12.36 9.61
C GLY A 65 0.22 13.45 9.59
N LEU A 66 -0.71 13.33 8.64
CA LEU A 66 -1.83 14.26 8.49
C LEU A 66 -3.11 13.80 9.22
N GLY A 67 -3.19 12.54 9.65
CA GLY A 67 -4.30 11.98 10.42
C GLY A 67 -5.67 12.08 9.75
N LEU A 68 -5.73 12.19 8.42
CA LEU A 68 -6.98 12.40 7.70
C LEU A 68 -7.81 11.12 7.62
N ASP A 69 -9.11 11.29 7.59
CA ASP A 69 -10.04 10.18 7.49
C ASP A 69 -10.06 9.54 6.09
N ASN A 70 -10.67 8.36 5.99
CA ASN A 70 -10.71 7.58 4.76
C ASN A 70 -11.53 8.25 3.65
N PHE A 71 -12.49 9.11 3.99
CA PHE A 71 -13.26 9.88 3.01
C PHE A 71 -12.40 10.97 2.37
N THR A 72 -11.70 11.75 3.18
CA THR A 72 -10.75 12.77 2.72
C THR A 72 -9.63 12.14 1.87
N TYR A 73 -9.12 10.98 2.31
CA TYR A 73 -8.15 10.21 1.52
C TYR A 73 -8.70 9.80 0.16
N ALA A 74 -9.96 9.36 0.08
CA ALA A 74 -10.60 9.02 -1.20
C ALA A 74 -10.70 10.23 -2.13
N VAL A 75 -11.06 11.41 -1.61
CA VAL A 75 -11.11 12.67 -2.36
C VAL A 75 -9.74 13.04 -2.95
N ILE A 76 -8.69 12.99 -2.12
CA ILE A 76 -7.31 13.25 -2.56
C ILE A 76 -6.88 12.24 -3.63
N ARG A 77 -7.20 10.97 -3.43
CA ARG A 77 -6.84 9.89 -4.34
C ARG A 77 -7.55 9.99 -5.69
N GLU A 78 -8.81 10.42 -5.71
CA GLU A 78 -9.56 10.70 -6.93
C GLU A 78 -8.84 11.76 -7.78
N GLU A 79 -8.48 12.88 -7.16
CA GLU A 79 -7.85 13.98 -7.87
C GLU A 79 -6.43 13.64 -8.35
N LEU A 80 -5.64 12.93 -7.54
CA LEU A 80 -4.30 12.53 -7.98
C LEU A 80 -4.37 11.51 -9.13
N ALA A 81 -5.29 10.56 -9.06
CA ALA A 81 -5.52 9.59 -10.13
C ALA A 81 -6.09 10.21 -11.42
N ARG A 82 -6.72 11.38 -11.35
CA ARG A 82 -7.10 12.21 -12.49
C ARG A 82 -5.87 12.65 -13.29
N GLY A 83 -4.75 12.90 -12.63
CA GLY A 83 -3.47 13.12 -13.28
C GLY A 83 -2.89 11.85 -13.88
N ASP A 84 -2.67 10.83 -13.04
CA ASP A 84 -2.23 9.49 -13.43
C ASP A 84 -2.47 8.48 -12.28
N ALA A 85 -3.12 7.36 -12.59
CA ALA A 85 -3.44 6.34 -11.58
C ALA A 85 -2.23 5.51 -11.13
N GLY A 86 -1.24 5.33 -12.00
CA GLY A 86 0.03 4.68 -11.66
C GLY A 86 0.80 5.52 -10.67
N PHE A 87 0.94 6.82 -10.96
CA PHE A 87 1.55 7.77 -10.05
C PHE A 87 0.84 7.84 -8.70
N ALA A 88 -0.49 7.92 -8.69
CA ALA A 88 -1.26 7.87 -7.45
C ALA A 88 -0.96 6.60 -6.64
N SER A 89 -0.86 5.44 -7.31
CA SER A 89 -0.52 4.18 -6.66
C SER A 89 0.93 4.14 -6.16
N ARG A 90 1.86 4.80 -6.86
CA ARG A 90 3.25 4.96 -6.42
C ARG A 90 3.36 5.80 -5.16
N VAL A 91 2.65 6.92 -5.09
CA VAL A 91 2.68 7.84 -3.95
C VAL A 91 2.02 7.25 -2.70
N PHE A 92 0.84 6.68 -2.85
CA PHE A 92 0.07 6.23 -1.69
C PHE A 92 0.45 4.82 -1.22
N GLY A 93 0.89 3.93 -2.12
CA GLY A 93 1.06 2.50 -1.80
C GLY A 93 -0.20 1.92 -1.15
N PHE A 94 -0.03 1.13 -0.10
CA PHE A 94 -1.10 0.71 0.82
C PHE A 94 -1.11 1.53 2.13
N GLY A 95 -0.18 2.50 2.25
CA GLY A 95 -0.10 3.43 3.35
C GLY A 95 0.03 2.77 4.73
N PHE A 96 -0.42 3.49 5.73
CA PHE A 96 -0.30 3.13 7.15
C PHE A 96 -1.45 2.23 7.67
N GLU A 97 -2.42 1.91 6.82
CA GLU A 97 -3.66 1.22 7.18
C GLU A 97 -3.45 -0.12 7.93
N PRO A 98 -2.49 -1.00 7.55
CA PRO A 98 -2.22 -2.22 8.30
C PRO A 98 -1.87 -1.96 9.77
N LEU A 99 -1.12 -0.90 10.04
CA LEU A 99 -0.69 -0.49 11.37
C LEU A 99 -1.87 0.11 12.17
N ASN A 100 -2.72 0.92 11.53
CA ASN A 100 -3.92 1.45 12.17
C ASN A 100 -4.86 0.34 12.64
N ILE A 101 -4.96 -0.76 11.86
CA ILE A 101 -5.85 -1.88 12.17
C ILE A 101 -5.29 -2.80 13.26
N ALA A 102 -3.99 -3.11 13.23
CA ALA A 102 -3.44 -4.20 14.04
C ALA A 102 -2.04 -3.95 14.60
N GLY A 103 -1.44 -2.79 14.37
CA GLY A 103 -0.10 -2.46 14.86
C GLY A 103 -0.07 -2.18 16.35
N THR A 104 1.00 -2.62 17.02
CA THR A 104 1.34 -2.14 18.37
C THR A 104 1.86 -0.71 18.28
N GLU A 105 1.89 0.01 19.41
CA GLU A 105 2.41 1.39 19.45
C GLU A 105 3.88 1.46 18.97
N GLU A 106 4.71 0.46 19.33
CA GLU A 106 6.08 0.37 18.84
C GLU A 106 6.16 0.17 17.33
N GLN A 107 5.30 -0.69 16.77
CA GLN A 107 5.23 -0.93 15.32
C GLN A 107 4.73 0.30 14.58
N LYS A 108 3.72 0.98 15.09
CA LYS A 108 3.19 2.22 14.51
C LYS A 108 4.26 3.31 14.45
N LYS A 109 4.93 3.55 15.59
CA LYS A 109 6.01 4.54 15.66
C LYS A 109 7.14 4.21 14.68
N TRP A 110 7.61 2.97 14.67
CA TRP A 110 8.65 2.52 13.77
C TRP A 110 8.28 2.68 12.29
N ALA A 111 7.08 2.27 11.89
CA ALA A 111 6.62 2.40 10.51
C ALA A 111 6.38 3.86 10.12
N ALA A 112 5.86 4.68 11.03
CA ALA A 112 5.69 6.11 10.81
C ALA A 112 7.03 6.83 10.64
N ASP A 113 8.04 6.49 11.45
CA ASP A 113 9.39 7.03 11.30
C ASP A 113 9.97 6.72 9.90
N ILE A 114 9.72 5.52 9.36
CA ILE A 114 10.10 5.15 7.99
C ILE A 114 9.38 6.06 6.99
N MET A 115 8.06 6.20 7.09
CA MET A 115 7.25 6.96 6.13
C MET A 115 7.55 8.47 6.18
N VAL A 116 7.68 9.05 7.36
CA VAL A 116 8.01 10.48 7.54
C VAL A 116 9.37 10.82 6.94
N ASN A 117 10.31 9.86 6.93
CA ASN A 117 11.60 10.01 6.26
C ASN A 117 11.56 9.63 4.76
N GLY A 118 10.39 9.55 4.15
CA GLY A 118 10.20 9.30 2.72
C GLY A 118 10.21 7.82 2.32
N GLY A 119 10.14 6.91 3.30
CA GLY A 119 10.02 5.48 3.03
C GLY A 119 8.63 5.06 2.55
N ILE A 120 8.56 3.91 1.92
CA ILE A 120 7.38 3.39 1.25
C ILE A 120 6.92 2.09 1.91
N MET A 121 5.60 1.93 2.02
CA MET A 121 5.00 0.68 2.44
C MET A 121 4.29 -0.02 1.26
N ALA A 122 4.42 -1.36 1.21
CA ALA A 122 3.73 -2.21 0.24
C ALA A 122 2.86 -3.28 0.94
N PHE A 123 2.00 -3.93 0.14
CA PHE A 123 1.05 -4.92 0.62
C PHE A 123 1.14 -6.21 -0.21
N GLY A 124 1.64 -7.27 0.40
CA GLY A 124 1.91 -8.56 -0.22
C GLY A 124 0.88 -9.64 0.18
N LEU A 125 -0.30 -9.64 -0.44
CA LEU A 125 -1.35 -10.63 -0.19
C LEU A 125 -1.42 -11.68 -1.30
N THR A 126 -1.44 -11.25 -2.56
CA THR A 126 -1.70 -12.08 -3.75
C THR A 126 -0.56 -13.05 -4.02
N GLU A 127 -0.91 -14.27 -4.46
CA GLU A 127 0.00 -15.31 -4.92
C GLU A 127 -0.42 -15.82 -6.29
N SER A 128 0.45 -16.50 -7.02
CA SER A 128 0.14 -17.07 -8.35
C SER A 128 -1.08 -18.00 -8.34
N VAL A 129 -1.36 -18.64 -7.20
CA VAL A 129 -2.48 -19.58 -7.00
C VAL A 129 -3.61 -18.98 -6.15
N SER A 130 -3.46 -17.77 -5.65
CA SER A 130 -4.37 -17.14 -4.69
C SER A 130 -4.54 -15.65 -5.00
N GLY A 131 -5.53 -15.32 -5.81
CA GLY A 131 -5.95 -13.95 -6.14
C GLY A 131 -7.25 -13.58 -5.44
N SER A 132 -8.39 -13.66 -6.16
CA SER A 132 -9.71 -13.35 -5.59
C SER A 132 -10.07 -14.22 -4.38
N ASN A 133 -9.59 -15.46 -4.34
CA ASN A 133 -9.67 -16.30 -3.14
C ASN A 133 -8.40 -16.15 -2.32
N ALA A 134 -8.27 -15.05 -1.58
CA ALA A 134 -7.11 -14.78 -0.73
C ALA A 134 -6.88 -15.84 0.37
N GLY A 135 -7.92 -16.61 0.73
CA GLY A 135 -7.80 -17.69 1.69
C GLY A 135 -7.10 -18.96 1.18
N ALA A 136 -6.84 -19.03 -0.15
CA ALA A 136 -6.14 -20.17 -0.77
C ALA A 136 -4.62 -19.97 -0.87
N MET A 137 -4.05 -19.01 -0.15
CA MET A 137 -2.60 -18.77 -0.16
C MET A 137 -1.83 -19.99 0.32
N VAL A 138 -0.60 -20.14 -0.22
CA VAL A 138 0.28 -21.28 0.06
C VAL A 138 1.62 -20.88 0.69
N THR A 139 1.96 -19.60 0.73
CA THR A 139 3.12 -19.10 1.50
C THR A 139 2.96 -19.53 2.95
N THR A 140 3.98 -20.15 3.52
CA THR A 140 3.94 -20.69 4.88
C THR A 140 4.83 -19.91 5.84
N ALA A 141 4.43 -19.86 7.12
CA ALA A 141 5.24 -19.34 8.20
C ALA A 141 5.27 -20.34 9.34
N ARG A 142 6.38 -21.08 9.47
CA ARG A 142 6.57 -22.07 10.53
C ARG A 142 7.25 -21.44 11.74
N LYS A 143 6.63 -21.51 12.88
CA LYS A 143 7.20 -21.00 14.14
C LYS A 143 8.40 -21.86 14.58
N VAL A 144 9.51 -21.22 14.92
CA VAL A 144 10.74 -21.86 15.41
C VAL A 144 11.28 -21.03 16.57
N GLY A 145 11.07 -21.51 17.78
CA GLY A 145 11.31 -20.70 18.98
C GLY A 145 10.40 -19.47 19.00
N ASP A 146 10.99 -18.30 19.09
CA ASP A 146 10.27 -17.03 19.05
C ASP A 146 10.15 -16.43 17.64
N ASP A 147 10.76 -17.06 16.63
CA ASP A 147 10.81 -16.56 15.26
C ASP A 147 9.91 -17.36 14.31
N TYR A 148 9.71 -16.85 13.12
CA TYR A 148 9.02 -17.53 12.03
C TYR A 148 9.97 -17.76 10.86
N VAL A 149 9.99 -18.98 10.31
CA VAL A 149 10.65 -19.29 9.05
C VAL A 149 9.59 -19.26 7.96
N ILE A 150 9.75 -18.34 7.01
CA ILE A 150 8.76 -18.07 5.96
C ILE A 150 9.31 -18.59 4.63
N ASN A 151 8.47 -19.36 3.92
CA ASN A 151 8.76 -19.91 2.60
C ASN A 151 7.58 -19.69 1.65
N GLY A 152 7.87 -19.31 0.40
CA GLY A 152 6.87 -19.08 -0.63
C GLY A 152 7.11 -17.81 -1.41
N GLY A 153 6.05 -17.13 -1.81
CA GLY A 153 6.18 -15.87 -2.55
C GLY A 153 4.86 -15.17 -2.73
N LYS A 154 4.94 -13.91 -3.17
CA LYS A 154 3.81 -13.07 -3.51
C LYS A 154 3.99 -12.55 -4.93
N THR A 155 2.88 -12.25 -5.61
CA THR A 155 2.91 -11.75 -6.98
C THR A 155 2.05 -10.49 -7.13
N PHE A 156 2.36 -9.69 -8.13
CA PHE A 156 1.68 -8.43 -8.42
C PHE A 156 1.73 -7.42 -7.26
N ILE A 157 2.88 -7.30 -6.61
CA ILE A 157 3.05 -6.39 -5.47
C ILE A 157 3.50 -5.02 -5.97
N THR A 158 2.61 -4.05 -5.90
CA THR A 158 2.89 -2.64 -6.22
C THR A 158 3.95 -2.08 -5.27
N ASN A 159 4.93 -1.38 -5.80
CA ASN A 159 6.10 -0.86 -5.07
C ASN A 159 6.98 -1.95 -4.44
N GLY A 160 6.90 -3.20 -4.92
CA GLY A 160 7.65 -4.31 -4.32
C GLY A 160 9.16 -4.15 -4.35
N ASP A 161 9.68 -3.46 -5.34
CA ASP A 161 11.12 -3.20 -5.56
C ASP A 161 11.67 -2.04 -4.75
N CYS A 162 10.80 -1.13 -4.29
CA CYS A 162 11.23 0.09 -3.60
C CYS A 162 10.65 0.23 -2.17
N ALA A 163 9.78 -0.69 -1.74
CA ALA A 163 9.20 -0.63 -0.41
C ALA A 163 10.24 -0.90 0.69
N ASP A 164 10.24 -0.04 1.71
CA ASP A 164 11.08 -0.20 2.91
C ASP A 164 10.44 -1.17 3.90
N LEU A 165 9.11 -1.27 3.87
CA LEU A 165 8.34 -2.15 4.73
C LEU A 165 7.16 -2.75 3.95
N ILE A 166 6.98 -4.07 4.05
CA ILE A 166 5.92 -4.78 3.32
C ILE A 166 5.03 -5.53 4.32
N THR A 167 3.74 -5.29 4.28
CA THR A 167 2.79 -6.16 5.01
C THR A 167 2.57 -7.43 4.22
N ILE A 168 2.95 -8.59 4.77
CA ILE A 168 2.78 -9.91 4.14
C ILE A 168 1.88 -10.82 4.98
N PHE A 169 1.31 -11.82 4.33
CA PHE A 169 0.43 -12.82 4.94
C PHE A 169 0.93 -14.22 4.61
N ALA A 170 0.96 -15.09 5.62
CA ALA A 170 1.41 -16.46 5.45
C ALA A 170 0.60 -17.43 6.30
N VAL A 171 0.54 -18.68 5.88
CA VAL A 171 -0.16 -19.77 6.58
C VAL A 171 0.70 -20.23 7.75
N THR A 172 0.20 -20.06 8.97
CA THR A 172 0.80 -20.59 10.20
C THR A 172 0.14 -21.90 10.65
N ASP A 173 -1.13 -22.13 10.29
CA ASP A 173 -1.88 -23.35 10.60
C ASP A 173 -2.82 -23.69 9.43
N LYS A 174 -2.43 -24.66 8.63
CA LYS A 174 -3.18 -25.07 7.43
C LYS A 174 -4.58 -25.63 7.75
N GLU A 175 -4.74 -26.27 8.89
CA GLU A 175 -6.01 -26.94 9.25
C GLU A 175 -7.09 -25.91 9.60
N LYS A 176 -6.71 -24.77 10.17
CA LYS A 176 -7.63 -23.69 10.52
C LYS A 176 -8.05 -22.82 9.33
N GLY A 177 -7.32 -22.85 8.22
CA GLY A 177 -7.62 -22.05 7.02
C GLY A 177 -7.84 -20.57 7.34
N THR A 178 -8.88 -19.95 6.79
CA THR A 178 -9.21 -18.52 7.04
C THR A 178 -9.72 -18.23 8.46
N LYS A 179 -10.04 -19.28 9.24
CA LYS A 179 -10.57 -19.16 10.61
C LYS A 179 -9.48 -19.24 11.69
N GLY A 180 -8.29 -18.73 11.41
CA GLY A 180 -7.18 -18.69 12.37
C GLY A 180 -5.90 -19.34 11.87
N GLY A 181 -5.80 -19.67 10.58
CA GLY A 181 -4.62 -20.31 10.01
C GLY A 181 -3.69 -19.37 9.27
N ILE A 182 -4.02 -18.09 9.13
CA ILE A 182 -3.24 -17.11 8.41
C ILE A 182 -2.79 -16.02 9.39
N THR A 183 -1.53 -15.65 9.33
CA THR A 183 -0.91 -14.61 10.16
C THR A 183 -0.34 -13.49 9.28
N ALA A 184 -0.42 -12.27 9.76
CA ALA A 184 0.13 -11.10 9.11
C ALA A 184 1.49 -10.73 9.71
N PHE A 185 2.39 -10.21 8.89
CA PHE A 185 3.73 -9.80 9.30
C PHE A 185 4.14 -8.50 8.62
N LEU A 186 5.01 -7.74 9.29
CA LEU A 186 5.71 -6.59 8.75
C LEU A 186 7.10 -7.05 8.30
N LEU A 187 7.40 -6.99 7.01
CA LEU A 187 8.65 -7.43 6.42
C LEU A 187 9.53 -6.22 6.08
N PRO A 188 10.65 -5.98 6.78
CA PRO A 188 11.67 -5.01 6.37
C PRO A 188 12.38 -5.46 5.09
N LYS A 189 12.73 -4.52 4.20
CA LYS A 189 13.34 -4.80 2.89
C LYS A 189 14.65 -5.59 2.93
N ASP A 190 15.45 -5.38 3.98
CA ASP A 190 16.79 -5.98 4.09
C ASP A 190 16.79 -7.32 4.85
N THR A 191 15.62 -7.97 4.96
CA THR A 191 15.50 -9.26 5.67
C THR A 191 16.21 -10.37 4.89
N PRO A 192 17.17 -11.10 5.47
CA PRO A 192 17.83 -12.24 4.81
C PRO A 192 16.82 -13.31 4.38
N GLY A 193 16.98 -13.84 3.16
CA GLY A 193 16.04 -14.81 2.58
C GLY A 193 14.84 -14.15 1.86
N PHE A 194 14.77 -12.82 1.83
CA PHE A 194 13.82 -12.06 1.01
C PHE A 194 14.50 -11.59 -0.28
N THR A 195 13.85 -11.79 -1.42
CA THR A 195 14.28 -11.27 -2.72
C THR A 195 13.12 -10.76 -3.53
N VAL A 196 13.38 -9.77 -4.39
CA VAL A 196 12.39 -9.15 -5.28
C VAL A 196 12.71 -9.54 -6.72
N GLY A 197 11.70 -9.97 -7.47
CA GLY A 197 11.80 -10.26 -8.89
C GLY A 197 11.76 -9.02 -9.77
N GLU A 198 11.96 -9.23 -11.07
CA GLU A 198 11.79 -8.16 -12.04
C GLU A 198 10.36 -7.60 -12.01
N HIS A 199 10.17 -6.36 -12.45
CA HIS A 199 8.84 -5.77 -12.53
C HIS A 199 8.07 -6.32 -13.75
N GLU A 200 6.76 -6.40 -13.58
CA GLU A 200 5.84 -6.86 -14.64
C GLU A 200 5.75 -5.85 -15.78
N ASP A 201 5.78 -6.33 -17.03
CA ASP A 201 5.47 -5.51 -18.21
C ASP A 201 3.95 -5.36 -18.34
N LYS A 202 3.43 -4.22 -17.91
CA LYS A 202 2.00 -3.96 -17.80
C LYS A 202 1.46 -3.22 -19.03
N MET A 203 0.19 -3.44 -19.34
CA MET A 203 -0.52 -2.76 -20.41
C MET A 203 -0.86 -1.29 -20.09
N GLY A 204 -0.91 -0.92 -18.82
CA GLY A 204 -1.16 0.43 -18.29
C GLY A 204 -0.70 0.53 -16.86
N ILE A 205 -0.83 1.74 -16.27
CA ILE A 205 -0.34 2.01 -14.90
C ILE A 205 1.17 1.72 -14.79
N ARG A 206 1.93 2.17 -15.80
CA ARG A 206 3.34 1.81 -15.97
C ARG A 206 4.29 2.74 -15.18
N CYS A 207 3.78 3.90 -14.71
CA CYS A 207 4.50 4.83 -13.82
C CYS A 207 4.68 4.31 -12.37
N VAL A 208 4.35 3.04 -12.11
CA VAL A 208 4.59 2.35 -10.84
C VAL A 208 5.00 0.91 -11.13
N HIS A 209 6.00 0.40 -10.44
CA HIS A 209 6.41 -0.99 -10.60
C HIS A 209 5.50 -1.95 -9.83
N THR A 210 5.40 -3.16 -10.34
CA THR A 210 4.65 -4.27 -9.74
C THR A 210 5.53 -5.50 -9.85
N ASN A 211 5.87 -6.14 -8.74
CA ASN A 211 6.89 -7.17 -8.68
C ASN A 211 6.35 -8.46 -8.07
N SER A 212 7.07 -9.55 -8.32
CA SER A 212 6.98 -10.77 -7.52
C SER A 212 7.97 -10.73 -6.36
N LEU A 213 7.58 -11.25 -5.21
CA LEU A 213 8.38 -11.36 -3.99
C LEU A 213 8.64 -12.82 -3.69
N PHE A 214 9.84 -13.18 -3.25
CA PHE A 214 10.24 -14.54 -2.93
C PHE A 214 10.81 -14.64 -1.52
N PHE A 215 10.43 -15.70 -0.81
CA PHE A 215 10.86 -16.01 0.54
C PHE A 215 11.47 -17.40 0.56
N ASP A 216 12.76 -17.49 0.89
CA ASP A 216 13.54 -18.73 0.93
C ASP A 216 14.18 -18.88 2.31
N ASP A 217 13.62 -19.74 3.14
CA ASP A 217 13.95 -19.93 4.56
C ASP A 217 14.14 -18.59 5.29
N MET A 218 13.31 -17.60 4.94
CA MET A 218 13.37 -16.25 5.49
C MET A 218 13.01 -16.26 6.97
N VAL A 219 13.95 -15.90 7.84
CA VAL A 219 13.73 -15.84 9.29
C VAL A 219 13.23 -14.45 9.66
N LEU A 220 12.03 -14.40 10.22
CA LEU A 220 11.39 -13.16 10.67
C LEU A 220 11.07 -13.22 12.17
N PRO A 221 11.71 -12.37 12.99
CA PRO A 221 11.43 -12.27 14.43
C PRO A 221 9.96 -11.97 14.74
N SER A 222 9.45 -12.56 15.82
CA SER A 222 8.03 -12.41 16.22
C SER A 222 7.61 -10.97 16.52
N LYS A 223 8.54 -10.07 16.81
CA LYS A 223 8.26 -8.64 16.95
C LYS A 223 7.68 -8.00 15.69
N TYR A 224 7.89 -8.63 14.52
CA TYR A 224 7.33 -8.20 13.23
C TYR A 224 5.98 -8.85 12.92
N ARG A 225 5.43 -9.71 13.79
CA ARG A 225 4.06 -10.18 13.65
C ARG A 225 3.08 -9.03 13.85
N LEU A 226 2.19 -8.85 12.90
CA LEU A 226 1.15 -7.82 12.93
C LEU A 226 -0.15 -8.41 13.49
N GLY A 227 -0.59 -7.91 14.63
CA GLY A 227 -1.70 -8.50 15.39
C GLY A 227 -1.34 -9.84 16.02
N GLU A 228 -2.35 -10.64 16.35
CA GLU A 228 -2.15 -11.97 16.94
C GLU A 228 -2.00 -13.05 15.87
N GLU A 229 -1.34 -14.15 16.22
CA GLU A 229 -1.22 -15.32 15.35
C GLU A 229 -2.62 -15.84 14.95
N GLY A 230 -2.81 -16.07 13.66
CA GLY A 230 -4.09 -16.52 13.10
C GLY A 230 -5.07 -15.40 12.74
N GLN A 231 -4.79 -14.14 13.06
CA GLN A 231 -5.68 -13.00 12.73
C GLN A 231 -5.44 -12.43 11.32
N GLY A 232 -4.43 -12.92 10.58
CA GLY A 232 -4.00 -12.32 9.32
C GLY A 232 -5.10 -12.21 8.28
N TYR A 233 -5.96 -13.22 8.12
CA TYR A 233 -7.07 -13.15 7.16
C TYR A 233 -8.06 -12.04 7.51
N GLN A 234 -8.41 -11.89 8.78
CA GLN A 234 -9.33 -10.84 9.23
C GLN A 234 -8.71 -9.45 9.07
N ILE A 235 -7.42 -9.30 9.35
CA ILE A 235 -6.67 -8.07 9.13
C ILE A 235 -6.67 -7.73 7.64
N ALA A 236 -6.35 -8.68 6.75
CA ALA A 236 -6.39 -8.47 5.31
C ALA A 236 -7.75 -8.00 4.82
N MET A 237 -8.84 -8.62 5.27
CA MET A 237 -10.19 -8.22 4.87
C MET A 237 -10.55 -6.81 5.34
N LYS A 238 -10.21 -6.42 6.56
CA LYS A 238 -10.41 -5.04 7.05
C LYS A 238 -9.63 -4.01 6.23
N ILE A 239 -8.37 -4.31 5.90
CA ILE A 239 -7.55 -3.45 5.03
C ILE A 239 -8.23 -3.28 3.66
N LEU A 240 -8.70 -4.38 3.06
CA LEU A 240 -9.37 -4.33 1.76
C LEU A 240 -10.72 -3.59 1.83
N ASP A 241 -11.48 -3.72 2.90
CA ASP A 241 -12.76 -3.00 3.06
C ASP A 241 -12.53 -1.47 3.10
N ASN A 242 -11.46 -1.02 3.77
CA ASN A 242 -11.09 0.39 3.82
C ASN A 242 -10.46 0.90 2.51
N SER A 243 -9.70 0.05 1.79
CA SER A 243 -9.00 0.46 0.57
C SER A 243 -9.87 0.45 -0.70
N ARG A 244 -10.92 -0.37 -0.76
CA ARG A 244 -11.79 -0.47 -1.94
C ARG A 244 -12.47 0.85 -2.33
N PRO A 245 -13.05 1.65 -1.40
CA PRO A 245 -13.59 2.97 -1.73
C PRO A 245 -12.53 3.90 -2.35
N CYS A 246 -11.32 3.90 -1.82
CA CYS A 246 -10.21 4.70 -2.34
C CYS A 246 -9.78 4.25 -3.74
N THR A 247 -9.78 2.94 -4.01
CA THR A 247 -9.53 2.40 -5.35
C THR A 247 -10.65 2.77 -6.33
N ALA A 248 -11.91 2.74 -5.90
CA ALA A 248 -13.04 3.20 -6.69
C ALA A 248 -12.94 4.71 -7.01
N ALA A 249 -12.53 5.53 -6.04
CA ALA A 249 -12.27 6.95 -6.25
C ALA A 249 -11.19 7.18 -7.31
N SER A 250 -10.10 6.38 -7.30
CA SER A 250 -9.10 6.45 -8.37
C SER A 250 -9.70 6.17 -9.75
N ALA A 251 -10.60 5.20 -9.89
CA ALA A 251 -11.27 4.90 -11.16
C ALA A 251 -12.18 6.06 -11.60
N VAL A 252 -12.85 6.74 -10.67
CA VAL A 252 -13.63 7.96 -10.95
C VAL A 252 -12.71 9.06 -11.45
N GLY A 253 -11.55 9.28 -10.81
CA GLY A 253 -10.53 10.24 -11.25
C GLY A 253 -10.09 10.00 -12.69
N ILE A 254 -9.79 8.74 -13.06
CA ILE A 254 -9.45 8.36 -14.45
C ILE A 254 -10.60 8.69 -15.41
N ALA A 255 -11.84 8.41 -15.02
CA ALA A 255 -13.01 8.65 -15.88
C ALA A 255 -13.29 10.16 -16.10
N GLN A 256 -12.84 11.00 -15.20
CA GLN A 256 -12.97 12.46 -15.30
C GLN A 256 -11.81 13.13 -16.05
N ALA A 257 -10.73 12.40 -16.32
CA ALA A 257 -9.46 12.91 -16.86
C ALA A 257 -9.54 13.43 -18.31
#